data_7ebbf27b49741e00a224a2b9bdb74279
#
_entry.id   7ebbf27b49741e00a224a2b9bdb74279
#
_cell.length_a   1.000
_cell.length_b   1.000
_cell.length_c   1.000
_cell.angle_alpha   90.00
_cell.angle_beta   90.00
_cell.angle_gamma   90.00
#
_symmetry.space_group_name_H-M   'P 1'
#
loop_
_entity.id
_entity.type
_entity.pdbx_description
1 polymer ?
#
loop_
_entity_poly.entity_id
_entity_poly.type
_entity_poly.pdbx_seq_one_letter_code
_entity_poly.pdbx_strand_id
1 'polypeptide(L)'
;MCRAKFCYTMGIMLGLLLSVFAFGLVHSVGVGSTGKTPVGPGFPRDINTTDSGVQNATLIAIYSYNNQSNDIFLFKVQRIHKAQIQVVAGLKYFLHVDIGRTVCRKGKPYNFKYCSFETHLPLIKRLTCHFEVWVTSWKQSWKVTAVNCH
;
A
#
# COMPACT_ATOMS: atom_id res chain seq x y z
N MET A 1 44.14 -5.01 -63.17
CA MET A 1 42.79 -5.09 -63.75
C MET A 1 41.83 -5.68 -62.75
N CYS A 2 41.01 -4.85 -62.11
CA CYS A 2 40.04 -5.29 -61.13
C CYS A 2 38.80 -5.83 -61.85
N ARG A 3 38.44 -7.13 -61.65
CA ARG A 3 37.25 -7.70 -62.29
C ARG A 3 35.99 -6.94 -61.86
N ALA A 4 35.26 -6.38 -62.79
CA ALA A 4 34.11 -5.48 -62.58
C ALA A 4 33.04 -5.97 -61.58
N LYS A 5 32.90 -7.27 -61.39
CA LYS A 5 31.94 -7.85 -60.44
C LYS A 5 32.36 -7.72 -58.97
N PHE A 6 33.64 -7.62 -58.65
CA PHE A 6 34.13 -7.55 -57.27
C PHE A 6 34.11 -6.12 -56.71
N CYS A 7 34.32 -5.12 -57.57
CA CYS A 7 34.22 -3.71 -57.15
C CYS A 7 32.79 -3.25 -56.89
N TYR A 8 31.81 -3.83 -57.60
CA TYR A 8 30.40 -3.50 -57.43
C TYR A 8 29.83 -3.99 -56.08
N THR A 9 30.20 -5.21 -55.67
CA THR A 9 29.77 -5.79 -54.41
C THR A 9 30.38 -5.07 -53.19
N MET A 10 31.64 -4.61 -53.28
CA MET A 10 32.25 -3.82 -52.19
C MET A 10 31.63 -2.45 -52.02
N GLY A 11 31.23 -1.81 -53.11
CA GLY A 11 30.55 -0.49 -53.06
C GLY A 11 29.14 -0.56 -52.43
N ILE A 12 28.42 -1.64 -52.74
CA ILE A 12 27.05 -1.86 -52.16
C ILE A 12 27.12 -2.19 -50.67
N MET A 13 28.12 -3.02 -50.26
CA MET A 13 28.29 -3.34 -48.83
C MET A 13 28.73 -2.14 -48.01
N LEU A 14 29.58 -1.25 -48.55
CA LEU A 14 29.99 -0.02 -47.85
C LEU A 14 28.85 1.00 -47.76
N GLY A 15 27.98 1.08 -48.77
CA GLY A 15 26.80 1.92 -48.77
C GLY A 15 25.72 1.48 -47.74
N LEU A 16 25.55 0.14 -47.61
CA LEU A 16 24.60 -0.41 -46.62
C LEU A 16 25.07 -0.25 -45.18
N LEU A 17 26.38 -0.31 -44.91
CA LEU A 17 26.94 -0.09 -43.57
C LEU A 17 26.81 1.38 -43.12
N LEU A 18 26.91 2.33 -44.04
CA LEU A 18 26.75 3.76 -43.70
C LEU A 18 25.29 4.15 -43.48
N SER A 19 24.33 3.45 -44.11
CA SER A 19 22.88 3.75 -43.90
C SER A 19 22.34 3.26 -42.57
N VAL A 20 22.95 2.26 -41.92
CA VAL A 20 22.55 1.73 -40.63
C VAL A 20 22.95 2.67 -39.47
N PHE A 21 24.03 3.46 -39.66
CA PHE A 21 24.51 4.41 -38.63
C PHE A 21 23.72 5.72 -38.57
N ALA A 22 22.92 6.07 -39.58
CA ALA A 22 22.16 7.31 -39.59
C ALA A 22 20.81 7.25 -38.84
N PHE A 23 20.35 6.05 -38.45
CA PHE A 23 19.06 5.87 -37.75
C PHE A 23 19.20 5.73 -36.24
N GLY A 24 20.39 5.88 -35.66
CA GLY A 24 20.69 5.60 -34.26
C GLY A 24 20.56 6.76 -33.27
N LEU A 25 20.14 7.96 -33.68
CA LEU A 25 19.94 9.10 -32.78
C LEU A 25 18.46 9.37 -32.53
N VAL A 26 17.74 8.39 -32.01
CA VAL A 26 16.48 8.66 -31.34
C VAL A 26 16.83 9.27 -29.98
N HIS A 27 16.70 10.57 -29.87
CA HIS A 27 16.78 11.29 -28.60
C HIS A 27 15.66 10.78 -27.71
N SER A 28 16.00 9.97 -26.71
CA SER A 28 15.10 9.66 -25.60
C SER A 28 14.81 10.96 -24.87
N VAL A 29 13.70 11.60 -25.22
CA VAL A 29 13.11 12.65 -24.39
C VAL A 29 12.74 11.95 -23.09
N GLY A 30 13.50 12.20 -22.03
CA GLY A 30 13.16 11.76 -20.69
C GLY A 30 11.83 12.39 -20.28
N VAL A 31 10.76 11.62 -20.38
CA VAL A 31 9.49 11.96 -19.76
C VAL A 31 9.74 11.92 -18.27
N GLY A 32 9.79 13.09 -17.65
CA GLY A 32 9.84 13.23 -16.20
C GLY A 32 8.68 12.47 -15.61
N SER A 33 8.99 11.35 -14.95
CA SER A 33 8.02 10.57 -14.19
C SER A 33 7.56 11.41 -13.00
N THR A 34 6.50 12.18 -13.17
CA THR A 34 5.68 12.63 -12.06
C THR A 34 5.09 11.36 -11.47
N GLY A 35 5.53 10.98 -10.25
CA GLY A 35 5.17 9.76 -9.56
C GLY A 35 3.67 9.64 -9.26
N LYS A 36 2.86 9.42 -10.29
CA LYS A 36 1.53 8.85 -10.13
C LYS A 36 1.69 7.36 -9.98
N THR A 37 1.35 6.84 -8.80
CA THR A 37 1.17 5.42 -8.59
C THR A 37 0.33 4.83 -9.72
N PRO A 38 0.72 3.68 -10.31
CA PRO A 38 -0.02 3.09 -11.40
C PRO A 38 -1.45 2.79 -10.95
N VAL A 39 -2.40 3.53 -11.52
CA VAL A 39 -3.84 3.36 -11.30
C VAL A 39 -4.32 2.31 -12.28
N GLY A 40 -4.09 1.03 -11.97
CA GLY A 40 -4.59 -0.09 -12.75
C GLY A 40 -5.45 -1.03 -11.90
N PRO A 41 -6.26 -1.90 -12.52
CA PRO A 41 -6.96 -2.96 -11.80
C PRO A 41 -5.95 -3.82 -11.03
N GLY A 42 -6.23 -4.10 -9.77
CA GLY A 42 -5.37 -4.93 -8.92
C GLY A 42 -4.29 -4.18 -8.13
N PHE A 43 -4.12 -2.86 -8.30
CA PHE A 43 -3.25 -2.06 -7.47
C PHE A 43 -4.02 -1.38 -6.32
N PRO A 44 -3.38 -1.14 -5.15
CA PRO A 44 -3.97 -0.35 -4.09
C PRO A 44 -4.28 1.08 -4.56
N ARG A 45 -5.48 1.56 -4.27
CA ARG A 45 -5.90 2.94 -4.53
C ARG A 45 -6.31 3.62 -3.24
N ASP A 46 -6.07 4.91 -3.13
CA ASP A 46 -6.48 5.68 -1.96
C ASP A 46 -8.02 5.73 -1.87
N ILE A 47 -8.52 5.62 -0.65
CA ILE A 47 -9.94 5.70 -0.29
C ILE A 47 -10.11 6.66 0.90
N ASN A 48 -11.27 7.31 0.97
CA ASN A 48 -11.54 8.23 2.06
C ASN A 48 -11.51 7.50 3.41
N THR A 49 -10.82 8.08 4.39
CA THR A 49 -10.74 7.53 5.75
C THR A 49 -12.08 7.48 6.48
N THR A 50 -13.09 8.25 6.03
CA THR A 50 -14.46 8.24 6.56
C THR A 50 -15.37 7.22 5.89
N ASP A 51 -14.88 6.50 4.87
CA ASP A 51 -15.64 5.43 4.22
C ASP A 51 -16.04 4.34 5.23
N SER A 52 -17.27 3.83 5.13
CA SER A 52 -17.80 2.85 6.08
C SER A 52 -17.02 1.54 6.10
N GLY A 53 -16.52 1.08 4.94
CA GLY A 53 -15.67 -0.11 4.84
C GLY A 53 -14.33 0.11 5.53
N VAL A 54 -13.73 1.31 5.40
CA VAL A 54 -12.50 1.69 6.11
C VAL A 54 -12.73 1.71 7.62
N GLN A 55 -13.83 2.30 8.08
CA GLN A 55 -14.17 2.35 9.51
C GLN A 55 -14.36 0.95 10.09
N ASN A 56 -15.08 0.07 9.39
CA ASN A 56 -15.28 -1.31 9.79
C ASN A 56 -13.97 -2.11 9.79
N ALA A 57 -13.14 -1.98 8.73
CA ALA A 57 -11.83 -2.62 8.66
C ALA A 57 -10.92 -2.16 9.82
N THR A 58 -10.94 -0.86 10.15
CA THR A 58 -10.18 -0.31 11.26
C THR A 58 -10.63 -0.88 12.59
N LEU A 59 -11.94 -0.99 12.81
CA LEU A 59 -12.49 -1.58 14.03
C LEU A 59 -12.04 -3.03 14.21
N ILE A 60 -12.11 -3.84 13.15
CA ILE A 60 -11.66 -5.24 13.16
C ILE A 60 -10.14 -5.32 13.44
N ALA A 61 -9.34 -4.44 12.83
CA ALA A 61 -7.90 -4.36 13.06
C ALA A 61 -7.58 -4.09 14.54
N ILE A 62 -8.28 -3.14 15.16
CA ILE A 62 -8.09 -2.81 16.58
C ILE A 62 -8.51 -3.96 17.51
N TYR A 63 -9.61 -4.64 17.21
CA TYR A 63 -9.97 -5.84 17.97
C TYR A 63 -8.88 -6.91 17.87
N SER A 64 -8.35 -7.15 16.68
CA SER A 64 -7.26 -8.10 16.47
C SER A 64 -6.00 -7.70 17.25
N TYR A 65 -5.60 -6.42 17.18
CA TYR A 65 -4.46 -5.90 17.96
C TYR A 65 -4.66 -6.10 19.46
N ASN A 66 -5.82 -5.71 19.99
CA ASN A 66 -6.11 -5.85 21.40
C ASN A 66 -6.06 -7.32 21.86
N ASN A 67 -6.54 -8.26 21.06
CA ASN A 67 -6.49 -9.68 21.39
C ASN A 67 -5.07 -10.26 21.38
N GLN A 68 -4.18 -9.72 20.56
CA GLN A 68 -2.81 -10.21 20.40
C GLN A 68 -1.81 -9.50 21.33
N SER A 69 -2.09 -8.25 21.71
CA SER A 69 -1.17 -7.48 22.56
C SER A 69 -1.14 -8.00 23.99
N ASN A 70 0.03 -7.97 24.65
CA ASN A 70 0.19 -8.33 26.06
C ASN A 70 -0.19 -7.18 27.02
N ASP A 71 -0.65 -6.04 26.51
CA ASP A 71 -1.08 -4.93 27.35
C ASP A 71 -2.40 -5.28 28.06
N ILE A 72 -2.51 -4.94 29.34
CA ILE A 72 -3.72 -5.17 30.14
C ILE A 72 -4.84 -4.18 29.82
N PHE A 73 -4.50 -3.05 29.19
CA PHE A 73 -5.44 -2.02 28.77
C PHE A 73 -5.77 -2.16 27.29
N LEU A 74 -6.97 -1.69 26.94
CA LEU A 74 -7.41 -1.66 25.56
C LEU A 74 -6.83 -0.44 24.84
N PHE A 75 -6.52 -0.63 23.57
CA PHE A 75 -6.17 0.44 22.64
C PHE A 75 -7.38 0.79 21.76
N LYS A 76 -7.46 2.04 21.40
CA LYS A 76 -8.52 2.61 20.56
C LYS A 76 -7.89 3.46 19.46
N VAL A 77 -8.58 3.57 18.33
CA VAL A 77 -8.16 4.46 17.24
C VAL A 77 -8.15 5.90 17.72
N GLN A 78 -7.04 6.57 17.50
CA GLN A 78 -6.90 8.00 17.71
C GLN A 78 -7.11 8.76 16.39
N ARG A 79 -6.45 8.29 15.32
CA ARG A 79 -6.52 8.90 13.99
C ARG A 79 -6.23 7.88 12.89
N ILE A 80 -6.94 7.96 11.78
CA ILE A 80 -6.62 7.26 10.54
C ILE A 80 -5.94 8.27 9.62
N HIS A 81 -4.65 8.05 9.33
CA HIS A 81 -3.87 8.95 8.47
C HIS A 81 -4.12 8.68 7.00
N LYS A 82 -4.12 7.38 6.65
CA LYS A 82 -4.27 6.94 5.27
C LYS A 82 -5.00 5.61 5.21
N ALA A 83 -5.84 5.47 4.20
CA ALA A 83 -6.47 4.21 3.87
C ALA A 83 -6.35 3.96 2.36
N GLN A 84 -6.05 2.72 2.01
CA GLN A 84 -6.03 2.26 0.62
C GLN A 84 -6.85 0.99 0.51
N ILE A 85 -7.45 0.78 -0.66
CA ILE A 85 -8.23 -0.42 -0.98
C ILE A 85 -7.68 -1.06 -2.24
N GLN A 86 -7.58 -2.38 -2.23
CA GLN A 86 -7.19 -3.20 -3.37
C GLN A 86 -8.26 -4.25 -3.64
N VAL A 87 -8.65 -4.38 -4.90
CA VAL A 87 -9.53 -5.45 -5.35
C VAL A 87 -8.67 -6.68 -5.63
N VAL A 88 -8.94 -7.72 -4.87
CA VAL A 88 -8.31 -9.05 -4.97
C VAL A 88 -9.44 -10.08 -5.05
N ALA A 89 -9.24 -11.32 -4.61
CA ALA A 89 -10.38 -12.20 -4.32
C ALA A 89 -11.14 -11.66 -3.08
N GLY A 90 -11.93 -10.60 -3.25
CA GLY A 90 -12.53 -9.75 -2.22
C GLY A 90 -11.92 -8.35 -2.21
N LEU A 91 -11.92 -7.71 -1.04
CA LEU A 91 -11.33 -6.38 -0.84
C LEU A 91 -10.23 -6.48 0.22
N LYS A 92 -9.09 -5.85 -0.04
CA LYS A 92 -8.00 -5.72 0.94
C LYS A 92 -7.82 -4.25 1.28
N TYR A 93 -7.92 -3.94 2.57
CA TYR A 93 -7.69 -2.61 3.11
C TYR A 93 -6.28 -2.52 3.69
N PHE A 94 -5.56 -1.46 3.34
CA PHE A 94 -4.29 -1.07 3.94
C PHE A 94 -4.54 0.20 4.74
N LEU A 95 -4.26 0.13 6.04
CA LEU A 95 -4.61 1.20 6.98
C LEU A 95 -3.36 1.69 7.69
N HIS A 96 -3.17 3.01 7.71
CA HIS A 96 -2.15 3.68 8.50
C HIS A 96 -2.85 4.47 9.60
N VAL A 97 -2.68 4.05 10.86
CA VAL A 97 -3.53 4.45 11.98
C VAL A 97 -2.71 4.71 13.22
N ASP A 98 -2.97 5.83 13.90
CA ASP A 98 -2.51 6.02 15.28
C ASP A 98 -3.53 5.43 16.25
N ILE A 99 -3.02 4.65 17.19
CA ILE A 99 -3.78 4.08 18.28
C ILE A 99 -3.23 4.55 19.62
N GLY A 100 -4.11 4.71 20.59
CA GLY A 100 -3.76 5.12 21.94
C GLY A 100 -4.31 4.16 22.98
N ARG A 101 -3.52 3.95 24.05
CA ARG A 101 -3.98 3.23 25.24
C ARG A 101 -5.15 3.95 25.86
N THR A 102 -6.13 3.20 26.35
CA THR A 102 -7.29 3.70 27.10
C THR A 102 -7.22 3.29 28.57
N VAL A 103 -8.10 3.86 29.39
CA VAL A 103 -8.26 3.47 30.81
C VAL A 103 -9.03 2.15 30.97
N CYS A 104 -9.60 1.60 29.91
CA CYS A 104 -10.36 0.36 29.95
C CYS A 104 -9.47 -0.87 29.97
N ARG A 105 -9.71 -1.77 30.92
CA ARG A 105 -8.99 -3.03 31.05
C ARG A 105 -9.63 -4.15 30.26
N LYS A 106 -8.81 -5.03 29.69
CA LYS A 106 -9.24 -6.28 29.09
C LYS A 106 -9.92 -7.18 30.15
N GLY A 107 -10.76 -8.08 29.70
CA GLY A 107 -11.46 -9.04 30.58
C GLY A 107 -12.58 -8.45 31.41
N LYS A 108 -12.87 -7.17 31.32
CA LYS A 108 -14.05 -6.55 31.90
C LYS A 108 -15.04 -6.12 30.80
N PRO A 109 -16.36 -6.10 31.07
CA PRO A 109 -17.32 -5.55 30.12
C PRO A 109 -16.94 -4.09 29.79
N TYR A 110 -16.85 -3.78 28.50
CA TYR A 110 -16.51 -2.44 28.02
C TYR A 110 -17.34 -2.04 26.81
N ASN A 111 -17.51 -0.75 26.66
CA ASN A 111 -18.00 -0.16 25.43
C ASN A 111 -16.95 0.84 24.96
N PHE A 112 -16.37 0.62 23.78
CA PHE A 112 -15.35 1.50 23.23
C PHE A 112 -15.75 2.97 23.18
N LYS A 113 -17.03 3.27 23.06
CA LYS A 113 -17.53 4.65 23.05
C LYS A 113 -17.18 5.39 24.34
N TYR A 114 -17.19 4.69 25.48
CA TYR A 114 -16.94 5.27 26.81
C TYR A 114 -15.51 5.07 27.31
N CYS A 115 -14.66 4.36 26.57
CA CYS A 115 -13.24 4.21 26.90
C CYS A 115 -12.49 5.49 26.57
N SER A 116 -12.16 6.28 27.56
CA SER A 116 -11.32 7.47 27.43
C SER A 116 -9.87 7.07 27.20
N PHE A 117 -9.11 7.91 26.48
CA PHE A 117 -7.66 7.71 26.36
C PHE A 117 -6.99 7.93 27.73
N GLU A 118 -5.89 7.18 27.95
CA GLU A 118 -5.06 7.36 29.13
C GLU A 118 -4.39 8.74 29.12
N THR A 119 -4.43 9.44 30.21
CA THR A 119 -3.87 10.80 30.38
C THR A 119 -2.78 10.88 31.45
N HIS A 120 -2.63 9.85 32.28
CA HIS A 120 -1.62 9.84 33.36
C HIS A 120 -0.27 9.40 32.85
N LEU A 121 0.76 10.21 33.03
CA LEU A 121 2.13 9.81 32.87
C LEU A 121 2.54 8.89 34.04
N PRO A 122 3.28 7.79 33.82
CA PRO A 122 3.90 7.29 32.59
C PRO A 122 3.02 6.28 31.78
N LEU A 123 1.71 6.19 32.04
CA LEU A 123 0.84 5.16 31.47
C LEU A 123 0.39 5.48 30.03
N ILE A 124 0.57 6.72 29.57
CA ILE A 124 0.27 7.10 28.18
C ILE A 124 1.10 6.24 27.23
N LYS A 125 0.42 5.59 26.28
CA LYS A 125 1.08 4.87 25.20
C LYS A 125 0.35 5.13 23.89
N ARG A 126 1.10 5.56 22.88
CA ARG A 126 0.63 5.80 21.51
C ARG A 126 1.49 4.99 20.58
N LEU A 127 0.89 4.43 19.56
CA LEU A 127 1.55 3.63 18.54
C LEU A 127 1.02 4.03 17.18
N THR A 128 1.91 4.06 16.21
CA THR A 128 1.55 4.15 14.79
C THR A 128 1.54 2.75 14.22
N CYS A 129 0.42 2.35 13.66
CA CYS A 129 0.20 0.99 13.19
C CYS A 129 -0.12 0.95 11.70
N HIS A 130 0.41 -0.05 11.03
CA HIS A 130 0.01 -0.48 9.70
C HIS A 130 -0.76 -1.79 9.81
N PHE A 131 -1.99 -1.78 9.33
CA PHE A 131 -2.85 -2.97 9.29
C PHE A 131 -3.18 -3.33 7.86
N GLU A 132 -3.28 -4.63 7.60
CA GLU A 132 -3.90 -5.17 6.39
C GLU A 132 -5.12 -6.00 6.79
N VAL A 133 -6.27 -5.66 6.22
CA VAL A 133 -7.52 -6.35 6.50
C VAL A 133 -8.14 -6.84 5.21
N TRP A 134 -8.32 -8.14 5.11
CA TRP A 134 -8.93 -8.81 3.96
C TRP A 134 -10.39 -9.13 4.25
N VAL A 135 -11.26 -8.77 3.31
CA VAL A 135 -12.71 -8.98 3.37
C VAL A 135 -13.14 -9.84 2.21
N THR A 136 -13.78 -10.96 2.50
CA THR A 136 -14.43 -11.80 1.50
C THR A 136 -15.94 -11.65 1.60
N SER A 137 -16.53 -10.82 0.73
CA SER A 137 -17.95 -10.44 0.81
C SER A 137 -18.90 -11.63 0.74
N TRP A 138 -18.59 -12.63 -0.12
CA TRP A 138 -19.41 -13.84 -0.27
C TRP A 138 -19.33 -14.82 0.92
N LYS A 139 -18.31 -14.67 1.78
CA LYS A 139 -18.16 -15.44 3.02
C LYS A 139 -18.50 -14.62 4.26
N GLN A 140 -18.80 -13.33 4.08
CA GLN A 140 -18.96 -12.35 5.18
C GLN A 140 -17.82 -12.44 6.20
N SER A 141 -16.61 -12.72 5.72
CA SER A 141 -15.44 -12.97 6.55
C SER A 141 -14.47 -11.80 6.49
N TRP A 142 -14.00 -11.40 7.65
CA TRP A 142 -13.00 -10.35 7.86
C TRP A 142 -11.76 -10.98 8.49
N LYS A 143 -10.61 -10.81 7.89
CA LYS A 143 -9.35 -11.37 8.39
C LYS A 143 -8.28 -10.29 8.41
N VAL A 144 -7.67 -10.05 9.57
CA VAL A 144 -6.46 -9.24 9.67
C VAL A 144 -5.29 -10.10 9.21
N THR A 145 -4.61 -9.66 8.15
CA THR A 145 -3.51 -10.40 7.51
C THR A 145 -2.13 -9.87 7.91
N ALA A 146 -2.06 -8.62 8.36
CA ALA A 146 -0.83 -8.04 8.89
C ALA A 146 -1.15 -7.01 9.99
N VAL A 147 -0.28 -6.98 11.01
CA VAL A 147 -0.27 -6.01 12.11
C VAL A 147 1.18 -5.63 12.35
N ASN A 148 1.52 -4.38 12.12
CA ASN A 148 2.85 -3.83 12.38
C ASN A 148 2.70 -2.50 13.10
N CYS A 149 3.09 -2.43 14.37
CA CYS A 149 2.98 -1.25 15.23
C CYS A 149 4.33 -0.89 15.85
N HIS A 150 4.63 0.37 15.91
CA HIS A 150 5.85 0.94 16.50
C HIS A 150 5.57 2.25 17.26
#